data_925f0b4b70f353981dc6843c429ee0cb
#
_entry.id   925f0b4b70f353981dc6843c429ee0cb
#
_cell.length_a   1.000
_cell.length_b   1.000
_cell.length_c   1.000
_cell.angle_alpha   90.00
_cell.angle_beta   90.00
_cell.angle_gamma   90.00
#
_symmetry.space_group_name_H-M   'P 1'
#
loop_
_entity.id
_entity.type
_entity.pdbx_description
1 polymer ?
#
loop_
_entity_poly.entity_id
_entity_poly.type
_entity_poly.pdbx_seq_one_letter_code
_entity_poly.pdbx_strand_id
1 'polypeptide(L)'
;MNFCTHFDSNYLPHALSLASSLSRNLRNFNLFLMCMDDISFEYLESNMPKNTTLIHFREMESYFKELKTAKKNRNRIEYFFTCTPAVCNYIIKRNKGIDFLTYLDSDLYFFSSPQVIFDEIGEKSI
;
A
#
# COMPACT_ATOMS: atom_id res chain seq x y z
N MET A 1 0.94 12.19 6.86
CA MET A 1 0.91 10.73 7.11
C MET A 1 1.09 9.97 5.82
N ASN A 2 1.89 8.90 5.87
CA ASN A 2 2.12 8.04 4.72
C ASN A 2 1.64 6.62 5.03
N PHE A 3 0.81 6.11 4.15
CA PHE A 3 0.25 4.77 4.22
C PHE A 3 0.61 3.98 2.97
N CYS A 4 0.63 2.67 3.06
CA CYS A 4 0.74 1.81 1.90
C CYS A 4 -0.13 0.57 2.04
N THR A 5 -0.52 0.04 0.90
CA THR A 5 -1.22 -1.24 0.79
C THR A 5 -0.86 -1.91 -0.53
N HIS A 6 -1.03 -3.20 -0.63
CA HIS A 6 -0.96 -3.92 -1.88
C HIS A 6 -2.19 -4.80 -2.09
N PHE A 7 -2.57 -4.99 -3.32
CA PHE A 7 -3.79 -5.71 -3.70
C PHE A 7 -3.75 -6.10 -5.17
N ASP A 8 -4.56 -7.07 -5.53
CA ASP A 8 -4.85 -7.42 -6.91
C ASP A 8 -6.24 -6.92 -7.34
N SER A 9 -6.65 -7.24 -8.55
CA SER A 9 -7.94 -6.83 -9.09
C SER A 9 -9.15 -7.35 -8.30
N ASN A 10 -9.03 -8.50 -7.62
CA ASN A 10 -10.09 -9.03 -6.76
C ASN A 10 -10.35 -8.14 -5.53
N TYR A 11 -9.31 -7.48 -5.03
CA TYR A 11 -9.38 -6.59 -3.88
C TYR A 11 -9.40 -5.10 -4.25
N LEU A 12 -9.43 -4.77 -5.52
CA LEU A 12 -9.51 -3.38 -5.98
C LEU A 12 -10.69 -2.61 -5.38
N PRO A 13 -11.92 -3.14 -5.30
CA PRO A 13 -13.03 -2.45 -4.64
C PRO A 13 -12.75 -2.14 -3.17
N HIS A 14 -12.07 -3.02 -2.45
CA HIS A 14 -11.67 -2.82 -1.06
C HIS A 14 -10.65 -1.69 -0.95
N ALA A 15 -9.62 -1.69 -1.79
CA ALA A 15 -8.60 -0.63 -1.82
C ALA A 15 -9.20 0.75 -2.14
N LEU A 16 -10.17 0.82 -3.04
CA LEU A 16 -10.92 2.05 -3.32
C LEU A 16 -11.75 2.52 -2.11
N SER A 17 -12.37 1.58 -1.40
CA SER A 17 -13.11 1.87 -0.16
C SER A 17 -12.19 2.38 0.94
N LEU A 18 -11.01 1.77 1.11
CA LEU A 18 -9.97 2.23 2.04
C LEU A 18 -9.54 3.66 1.70
N ALA A 19 -9.19 3.95 0.45
CA ALA A 19 -8.79 5.29 0.00
C ALA A 19 -9.89 6.34 0.25
N SER A 20 -11.14 5.99 -0.03
CA SER A 20 -12.30 6.84 0.23
C SER A 20 -12.48 7.12 1.73
N SER A 21 -12.35 6.11 2.57
CA SER A 21 -12.49 6.25 4.02
C SER A 21 -11.40 7.14 4.63
N LEU A 22 -10.16 7.01 4.16
CA LEU A 22 -9.06 7.90 4.55
C LEU A 22 -9.33 9.34 4.12
N SER A 23 -9.79 9.56 2.89
CA SER A 23 -10.09 10.90 2.36
C SER A 23 -11.22 11.61 3.11
N ARG A 24 -12.15 10.88 3.70
CA ARG A 24 -13.22 11.45 4.54
C ARG A 24 -12.73 11.86 5.92
N ASN A 25 -11.71 11.18 6.43
CA ASN A 25 -11.26 11.30 7.82
C ASN A 25 -9.91 12.02 7.98
N LEU A 26 -9.15 12.21 6.89
CA LEU A 26 -7.86 12.90 6.87
C LEU A 26 -7.79 13.88 5.71
N ARG A 27 -7.20 15.05 5.95
CA ARG A 27 -6.95 16.04 4.90
C ARG A 27 -5.59 15.85 4.23
N ASN A 28 -4.57 15.58 5.02
CA ASN A 28 -3.19 15.52 4.57
C ASN A 28 -2.63 14.11 4.78
N PHE A 29 -2.64 13.31 3.74
CA PHE A 29 -2.02 11.99 3.73
C PHE A 29 -1.59 11.63 2.31
N ASN A 30 -0.74 10.62 2.19
CA ASN A 30 -0.47 9.94 0.95
C ASN A 30 -0.63 8.44 1.15
N LEU A 31 -1.39 7.79 0.28
CA LEU A 31 -1.59 6.35 0.26
C LEU A 31 -0.92 5.77 -0.99
N PHE A 32 0.14 5.01 -0.79
CA PHE A 32 0.80 4.25 -1.84
C PHE A 32 0.00 2.99 -2.15
N LEU A 33 -0.45 2.90 -3.39
CA LEU A 33 -1.25 1.79 -3.92
C LEU A 33 -0.36 0.90 -4.78
N MET A 34 0.12 -0.21 -4.23
CA MET A 34 0.88 -1.22 -4.96
C MET A 34 -0.07 -2.19 -5.65
N CYS A 35 -0.19 -2.06 -6.96
CA CYS A 35 -1.01 -2.94 -7.79
C CYS A 35 -0.26 -4.21 -8.12
N MET A 36 -0.80 -5.35 -7.72
CA MET A 36 -0.18 -6.66 -7.88
C MET A 36 -0.55 -7.36 -9.20
N ASP A 37 -1.36 -6.71 -10.04
CA ASP A 37 -1.68 -7.15 -11.39
C ASP A 37 -1.90 -5.96 -12.34
N ASP A 38 -1.91 -6.24 -13.64
CA ASP A 38 -2.09 -5.23 -14.67
C ASP A 38 -3.52 -4.64 -14.66
N ILE A 39 -4.52 -5.45 -14.32
CA ILE A 39 -5.93 -5.04 -14.34
C ILE A 39 -6.17 -3.91 -13.34
N SER A 40 -5.73 -4.08 -12.09
CA SER A 40 -5.89 -3.05 -11.06
C SER A 40 -5.09 -1.79 -11.39
N PHE A 41 -3.89 -1.95 -11.92
CA PHE A 41 -3.04 -0.83 -12.31
C PHE A 41 -3.68 0.02 -13.43
N GLU A 42 -4.11 -0.61 -14.51
CA GLU A 42 -4.75 0.06 -15.66
C GLU A 42 -6.04 0.79 -15.26
N TYR A 43 -6.84 0.16 -14.41
CA TYR A 43 -8.05 0.81 -13.88
C TYR A 43 -7.71 2.09 -13.10
N LEU A 44 -6.71 2.02 -12.22
CA LEU A 44 -6.34 3.15 -11.37
C LEU A 44 -5.58 4.25 -12.11
N GLU A 45 -4.88 3.95 -13.20
CA GLU A 45 -4.31 4.99 -14.06
C GLU A 45 -5.38 5.96 -14.58
N SER A 46 -6.58 5.47 -14.87
CA SER A 46 -7.72 6.27 -15.35
C SER A 46 -8.66 6.74 -14.24
N ASN A 47 -8.60 6.16 -13.06
CA ASN A 47 -9.53 6.39 -11.94
C ASN A 47 -8.79 6.55 -10.61
N MET A 48 -7.76 7.36 -10.58
CA MET A 48 -6.89 7.50 -9.42
C MET A 48 -7.57 8.27 -8.28
N PRO A 49 -7.68 7.69 -7.07
CA PRO A 49 -8.21 8.40 -5.92
C PRO A 49 -7.30 9.57 -5.51
N LYS A 50 -7.88 10.55 -4.83
CA LYS A 50 -7.11 11.69 -4.28
C LYS A 50 -6.10 11.21 -3.24
N ASN A 51 -4.99 11.92 -3.14
CA ASN A 51 -3.93 11.65 -2.16
C ASN A 51 -3.34 10.24 -2.26
N THR A 52 -3.26 9.71 -3.47
CA THR A 52 -2.69 8.38 -3.71
C THR A 52 -1.50 8.45 -4.66
N THR A 53 -0.60 7.49 -4.52
CA THR A 53 0.52 7.26 -5.42
C THR A 53 0.46 5.82 -5.91
N LEU A 54 0.39 5.66 -7.22
CA LEU A 54 0.23 4.36 -7.87
C LEU A 54 1.59 3.74 -8.16
N ILE A 55 1.75 2.47 -7.83
CA ILE A 55 2.97 1.69 -8.09
C ILE A 55 2.58 0.36 -8.74
N HIS A 56 3.28 -0.01 -9.81
CA HIS A 56 3.13 -1.30 -10.45
C HIS A 56 4.04 -2.35 -9.79
N PHE A 57 3.53 -3.55 -9.54
CA PHE A 57 4.29 -4.61 -8.87
C PHE A 57 5.62 -4.96 -9.56
N ARG A 58 5.71 -4.81 -10.88
CA ARG A 58 6.94 -5.05 -11.64
C ARG A 58 8.08 -4.11 -11.26
N GLU A 59 7.78 -2.89 -10.82
CA GLU A 59 8.79 -1.97 -10.31
C GLU A 59 9.47 -2.52 -9.05
N MET A 60 8.67 -3.06 -8.13
CA MET A 60 9.16 -3.71 -6.91
C MET A 60 9.91 -5.01 -7.22
N GLU A 61 9.37 -5.87 -8.09
CA GLU A 61 10.01 -7.12 -8.49
C GLU A 61 11.34 -6.88 -9.23
N SER A 62 11.45 -5.81 -9.99
CA SER A 62 12.71 -5.43 -10.65
C SER A 62 13.75 -4.92 -9.67
N TYR A 63 13.31 -4.29 -8.59
CA TYR A 63 14.17 -3.80 -7.51
C TYR A 63 14.65 -4.92 -6.58
N PHE A 64 13.76 -5.86 -6.23
CA PHE A 64 14.06 -7.04 -5.41
C PHE A 64 13.98 -8.30 -6.25
N LYS A 65 15.10 -8.70 -6.84
CA LYS A 65 15.15 -9.89 -7.73
C LYS A 65 14.76 -11.19 -7.03
N GLU A 66 14.94 -11.27 -5.71
CA GLU A 66 14.54 -12.41 -4.87
C GLU A 66 13.04 -12.70 -4.91
N LEU A 67 12.21 -11.69 -5.17
CA LEU A 67 10.76 -11.86 -5.25
C LEU A 67 10.34 -12.77 -6.42
N LYS A 68 11.07 -12.76 -7.51
CA LYS A 68 10.80 -13.66 -8.64
C LYS A 68 11.01 -15.13 -8.27
N THR A 69 12.01 -15.42 -7.45
CA THR A 69 12.26 -16.75 -6.92
C THR A 69 11.18 -17.16 -5.91
N ALA A 70 10.81 -16.28 -5.00
CA ALA A 70 9.74 -16.50 -4.05
C ALA A 70 8.38 -16.78 -4.75
N LYS A 71 8.09 -16.07 -5.83
CA LYS A 71 6.88 -16.27 -6.64
C LYS A 71 6.79 -17.66 -7.26
N LYS A 72 7.93 -18.24 -7.68
CA LYS A 72 8.00 -19.59 -8.23
C LYS A 72 7.82 -20.69 -7.19
N ASN A 73 8.24 -20.44 -5.94
CA ASN A 73 8.33 -21.43 -4.86
C ASN A 73 7.15 -21.37 -3.87
N ARG A 74 6.22 -20.45 -4.05
CA ARG A 74 5.11 -20.17 -3.11
C ARG A 74 3.78 -20.14 -3.82
N ASN A 75 2.73 -20.54 -3.11
CA ASN A 75 1.39 -20.30 -3.59
C ASN A 75 1.08 -18.78 -3.56
N ARG A 76 -0.06 -18.38 -4.15
CA ARG A 76 -0.44 -16.97 -4.28
C ARG A 76 -0.56 -16.25 -2.93
N ILE A 77 -1.14 -16.89 -1.94
CA ILE A 77 -1.34 -16.31 -0.61
C ILE A 77 -0.01 -16.11 0.09
N GLU A 78 0.86 -17.12 0.10
CA GLU A 78 2.20 -17.04 0.67
C GLU A 78 3.06 -15.96 0.00
N TYR A 79 2.94 -15.82 -1.33
CA TYR A 79 3.63 -14.78 -2.07
C TYR A 79 3.16 -13.38 -1.65
N PHE A 80 1.85 -13.17 -1.49
CA PHE A 80 1.30 -11.89 -1.02
C PHE A 80 1.83 -11.52 0.37
N PHE A 81 1.86 -12.46 1.31
CA PHE A 81 2.46 -12.23 2.63
C PHE A 81 3.94 -11.89 2.55
N THR A 82 4.67 -12.53 1.65
CA THR A 82 6.09 -12.23 1.39
C THR A 82 6.26 -10.81 0.84
N CYS A 83 5.31 -10.32 0.05
CA CYS A 83 5.37 -8.98 -0.54
C CYS A 83 5.16 -7.85 0.47
N THR A 84 4.45 -8.07 1.57
CA THR A 84 4.14 -7.00 2.55
C THR A 84 5.39 -6.26 3.03
N PRO A 85 6.42 -6.90 3.60
CA PRO A 85 7.64 -6.20 3.99
C PRO A 85 8.41 -5.63 2.79
N ALA A 86 8.35 -6.28 1.64
CA ALA A 86 9.00 -5.79 0.43
C ALA A 86 8.37 -4.50 -0.09
N VAL A 87 7.05 -4.38 -0.06
CA VAL A 87 6.31 -3.16 -0.40
C VAL A 87 6.76 -1.99 0.48
N CYS A 88 6.76 -2.18 1.80
CA CYS A 88 7.19 -1.15 2.73
C CYS A 88 8.64 -0.72 2.48
N ASN A 89 9.54 -1.68 2.34
CA ASN A 89 10.95 -1.42 2.10
C ASN A 89 11.19 -0.71 0.75
N TYR A 90 10.50 -1.13 -0.30
CA TYR A 90 10.58 -0.49 -1.61
C TYR A 90 10.17 0.98 -1.55
N ILE A 91 9.03 1.27 -0.92
CA ILE A 91 8.50 2.64 -0.82
C ILE A 91 9.45 3.54 -0.02
N ILE A 92 9.92 3.09 1.14
CA ILE A 92 10.85 3.86 1.99
C ILE A 92 12.16 4.14 1.24
N LYS A 93 12.72 3.16 0.57
CA LYS A 93 13.98 3.33 -0.18
C LYS A 93 13.86 4.27 -1.38
N ARG A 94 12.69 4.30 -2.02
CA ARG A 94 12.42 5.16 -3.18
C ARG A 94 12.00 6.58 -2.83
N ASN A 95 11.58 6.83 -1.59
CA ASN A 95 11.04 8.10 -1.13
C ASN A 95 11.78 8.58 0.12
N LYS A 96 12.93 9.21 -0.07
CA LYS A 96 13.86 9.60 1.03
C LYS A 96 13.29 10.58 2.06
N GLY A 97 12.13 11.20 1.80
CA GLY A 97 11.47 12.12 2.73
C GLY A 97 10.45 11.46 3.64
N ILE A 98 10.31 10.14 3.61
CA ILE A 98 9.35 9.40 4.43
C ILE A 98 10.05 8.89 5.68
N ASP A 99 9.70 9.47 6.85
CA ASP A 99 10.19 9.03 8.15
C ASP A 99 9.34 7.88 8.72
N PHE A 100 8.03 7.90 8.46
CA PHE A 100 7.08 6.89 8.89
C PHE A 100 6.19 6.43 7.75
N LEU A 101 6.07 5.12 7.60
CA LEU A 101 5.16 4.47 6.66
C LEU A 101 4.34 3.43 7.41
N THR A 102 3.02 3.51 7.30
CA THR A 102 2.10 2.55 7.92
C THR A 102 1.51 1.65 6.86
N TYR A 103 1.70 0.34 7.00
CA TYR A 103 1.02 -0.63 6.15
C TYR A 103 -0.41 -0.83 6.62
N LEU A 104 -1.34 -0.84 5.68
CA LEU A 104 -2.76 -1.10 5.89
C LEU A 104 -3.20 -2.26 5.00
N ASP A 105 -3.93 -3.21 5.57
CA ASP A 105 -4.60 -4.21 4.74
C ASP A 105 -5.66 -3.52 3.86
N SER A 106 -5.77 -3.95 2.62
CA SER A 106 -6.61 -3.28 1.62
C SER A 106 -8.11 -3.32 1.94
N ASP A 107 -8.54 -4.22 2.81
CA ASP A 107 -9.93 -4.41 3.25
C ASP A 107 -10.28 -3.62 4.52
N LEU A 108 -9.37 -2.79 5.03
CA LEU A 108 -9.65 -1.89 6.15
C LEU A 108 -10.55 -0.72 5.73
N TYR A 109 -11.34 -0.23 6.68
CA TYR A 109 -12.17 0.95 6.52
C TYR A 109 -12.11 1.83 7.77
N PHE A 110 -11.83 3.12 7.61
CA PHE A 110 -11.77 4.08 8.70
C PHE A 110 -13.11 4.79 8.91
N PHE A 111 -13.71 4.60 10.07
CA PHE A 111 -14.93 5.29 10.48
C PHE A 111 -14.66 6.63 11.16
N SER A 112 -13.42 6.85 11.59
CA SER A 112 -12.95 8.09 12.21
C SER A 112 -11.49 8.34 11.82
N SER A 113 -10.95 9.50 12.23
CA SER A 113 -9.55 9.82 11.92
C SER A 113 -8.58 8.87 12.63
N PRO A 114 -7.63 8.27 11.90
CA PRO A 114 -6.56 7.49 12.52
C PRO A 114 -5.54 8.35 13.28
N GLN A 115 -5.66 9.69 13.23
CA GLN A 115 -4.75 10.61 13.93
C GLN A 115 -4.62 10.28 15.41
N VAL A 116 -5.71 9.87 16.05
CA VAL A 116 -5.72 9.48 17.48
C VAL A 116 -4.70 8.40 17.78
N ILE A 117 -4.56 7.40 16.90
CA ILE A 117 -3.59 6.30 17.07
C ILE A 117 -2.17 6.85 17.00
N PHE A 118 -1.90 7.73 16.04
CA PHE A 118 -0.57 8.32 15.86
C PHE A 118 -0.20 9.28 17.00
N ASP A 119 -1.17 10.00 17.53
CA ASP A 119 -0.98 10.88 18.69
C ASP A 119 -0.61 10.07 19.95
N GLU A 120 -1.20 8.88 20.12
CA GLU A 120 -0.87 7.96 21.24
C GLU A 120 0.49 7.29 21.07
N ILE A 121 0.87 6.92 19.83
CA ILE A 121 2.17 6.32 19.56
C ILE A 121 3.30 7.34 19.78
N GLY A 122 3.05 8.61 19.44
CA GLY A 122 4.04 9.68 19.51
C GLY A 122 5.27 9.37 18.65
N GLU A 123 6.46 9.46 19.22
CA GLU A 123 7.71 9.15 18.53
C GLU A 123 8.11 7.66 18.59
N LYS A 124 7.27 6.82 19.19
CA LYS A 124 7.55 5.39 19.33
C LYS A 124 7.24 4.67 18.03
N SER A 125 8.10 3.72 17.69
CA SER A 125 7.86 2.77 16.59
C SER A 125 7.26 1.48 17.13
N ILE A 126 6.35 0.94 16.39
CA ILE A 126 5.79 -0.39 16.66
C ILE A 126 6.54 -1.42 15.80
#